data_a31de15a368cf0982e409305efbb769b
#
_entry.id   a31de15a368cf0982e409305efbb769b
#
_cell.length_a   1.000
_cell.length_b   1.000
_cell.length_c   1.000
_cell.angle_alpha   90.00
_cell.angle_beta   90.00
_cell.angle_gamma   90.00
#
_symmetry.space_group_name_H-M   'P 1'
#
loop_
_entity.id
_entity.type
_entity.pdbx_description
1 polymer ?
#
loop_
_entity_poly.entity_id
_entity_poly.type
_entity_poly.pdbx_seq_one_letter_code
_entity_poly.pdbx_strand_id
1 'polypeptide(L)'
;MSLALLQPVAWCAAFWTALFLYTRRASPAQPLRFACALVLGVALAHAGWLLLHAPVVRLALLARPGLLFDPSLGFCVLFLPLGPLLLERSAAAFASLPLALAVARVGCLAAGCCQGTPTSAPWAVAGLHPTALYEITGLLVLHGVVSRSDDWRAAPLVLGGIGALRLLIDPLRATPPLGAPIVPPAAIAAAWLTLAVALAWRRGGWIGPSETRQRDREHDTKRDSAVVLAASPSRSKLIES
;
A
#
# COMPACT_ATOMS: atom_id res chain seq x y z
N MET A 1 -8.48 -29.11 6.07
CA MET A 1 -8.91 -27.75 5.70
C MET A 1 -8.53 -27.56 4.22
N SER A 2 -9.48 -27.34 3.32
CA SER A 2 -9.16 -27.20 1.90
C SER A 2 -8.31 -25.95 1.69
N LEU A 3 -7.25 -26.04 0.86
CA LEU A 3 -6.35 -24.91 0.52
C LEU A 3 -7.14 -23.68 0.01
N ALA A 4 -8.33 -23.89 -0.56
CA ALA A 4 -9.24 -22.84 -0.99
C ALA A 4 -9.70 -21.90 0.14
N LEU A 5 -9.78 -22.37 1.39
CA LEU A 5 -10.17 -21.55 2.54
C LEU A 5 -9.02 -20.62 3.03
N LEU A 6 -7.78 -20.92 2.66
CA LEU A 6 -6.64 -20.09 3.08
C LEU A 6 -6.62 -18.72 2.39
N GLN A 7 -7.16 -18.61 1.19
CA GLN A 7 -7.19 -17.34 0.46
C GLN A 7 -8.06 -16.28 1.16
N PRO A 8 -9.34 -16.52 1.48
CA PRO A 8 -10.16 -15.54 2.20
C PRO A 8 -9.61 -15.25 3.60
N VAL A 9 -9.06 -16.24 4.31
CA VAL A 9 -8.41 -16.02 5.61
C VAL A 9 -7.23 -15.08 5.49
N ALA A 10 -6.37 -15.25 4.47
CA ALA A 10 -5.24 -14.37 4.24
C ALA A 10 -5.67 -12.93 3.88
N TRP A 11 -6.77 -12.74 3.15
CA TRP A 11 -7.33 -11.41 2.88
C TRP A 11 -7.88 -10.75 4.14
N CYS A 12 -8.59 -11.51 5.00
CA CYS A 12 -9.00 -11.00 6.31
C CYS A 12 -7.80 -10.62 7.17
N ALA A 13 -6.78 -11.48 7.23
CA ALA A 13 -5.54 -11.20 7.96
C ALA A 13 -4.83 -9.95 7.42
N ALA A 14 -4.80 -9.76 6.09
CA ALA A 14 -4.24 -8.58 5.46
C ALA A 14 -4.99 -7.29 5.86
N PHE A 15 -6.32 -7.34 5.88
CA PHE A 15 -7.14 -6.21 6.32
C PHE A 15 -6.82 -5.81 7.77
N TRP A 16 -6.80 -6.78 8.68
CA TRP A 16 -6.46 -6.53 10.08
C TRP A 16 -5.00 -6.08 10.28
N THR A 17 -4.08 -6.62 9.49
CA THR A 17 -2.67 -6.16 9.48
C THR A 17 -2.58 -4.69 9.08
N ALA A 18 -3.27 -4.28 8.01
CA ALA A 18 -3.30 -2.89 7.58
C ALA A 18 -3.86 -1.98 8.69
N LEU A 19 -5.00 -2.35 9.27
CA LEU A 19 -5.67 -1.56 10.31
C LEU A 19 -4.79 -1.45 11.57
N PHE A 20 -4.17 -2.54 11.99
CA PHE A 20 -3.25 -2.56 13.13
C PHE A 20 -2.03 -1.66 12.92
N LEU A 21 -1.38 -1.75 11.76
CA LEU A 21 -0.22 -0.91 11.44
C LEU A 21 -0.60 0.56 11.35
N TYR A 22 -1.77 0.85 10.76
CA TYR A 22 -2.30 2.20 10.69
C TYR A 22 -2.51 2.79 12.08
N THR A 23 -3.22 2.07 12.97
CA THR A 23 -3.53 2.58 14.32
C THR A 23 -2.27 2.79 15.18
N ARG A 24 -1.20 2.05 14.89
CA ARG A 24 0.09 2.25 15.57
C ARG A 24 0.86 3.49 15.11
N ARG A 25 0.58 3.99 13.90
CA ARG A 25 1.35 5.09 13.28
C ARG A 25 0.57 6.39 13.17
N ALA A 26 -0.74 6.31 13.05
CA ALA A 26 -1.57 7.49 12.91
C ALA A 26 -1.82 8.17 14.25
N SER A 27 -1.67 9.50 14.29
CA SER A 27 -2.01 10.32 15.45
C SER A 27 -2.65 11.64 14.99
N PRO A 28 -3.94 11.87 15.24
CA PRO A 28 -4.92 10.95 15.79
C PRO A 28 -5.31 9.84 14.81
N ALA A 29 -5.52 8.61 15.29
CA ALA A 29 -5.98 7.51 14.46
C ALA A 29 -7.49 7.64 14.17
N GLN A 30 -7.86 7.44 12.90
CA GLN A 30 -9.25 7.38 12.43
C GLN A 30 -9.54 6.00 11.83
N PRO A 31 -9.61 4.94 12.63
CA PRO A 31 -9.63 3.56 12.15
C PRO A 31 -10.83 3.26 11.26
N LEU A 32 -12.00 3.84 11.54
CA LEU A 32 -13.19 3.67 10.72
C LEU A 32 -13.00 4.27 9.33
N ARG A 33 -12.47 5.48 9.24
CA ARG A 33 -12.19 6.14 7.97
C ARG A 33 -11.18 5.34 7.14
N PHE A 34 -10.14 4.83 7.78
CA PHE A 34 -9.16 3.99 7.10
C PHE A 34 -9.75 2.63 6.70
N ALA A 35 -10.59 2.01 7.52
CA ALA A 35 -11.32 0.79 7.15
C ALA A 35 -12.20 1.03 5.91
N CYS A 36 -12.95 2.13 5.86
CA CYS A 36 -13.72 2.53 4.67
C CYS A 36 -12.81 2.74 3.45
N ALA A 37 -11.63 3.34 3.64
CA ALA A 37 -10.65 3.52 2.56
C ALA A 37 -10.13 2.18 2.03
N LEU A 38 -9.87 1.20 2.89
CA LEU A 38 -9.48 -0.15 2.47
C LEU A 38 -10.60 -0.86 1.71
N VAL A 39 -11.83 -0.80 2.21
CA VAL A 39 -13.01 -1.39 1.53
C VAL A 39 -13.21 -0.76 0.16
N LEU A 40 -13.13 0.58 0.07
CA LEU A 40 -13.19 1.28 -1.21
C LEU A 40 -12.05 0.86 -2.15
N GLY A 41 -10.84 0.73 -1.62
CA GLY A 41 -9.67 0.26 -2.40
C GLY A 41 -9.89 -1.14 -2.98
N VAL A 42 -10.43 -2.06 -2.20
CA VAL A 42 -10.77 -3.42 -2.65
C VAL A 42 -11.89 -3.39 -3.71
N ALA A 43 -12.93 -2.59 -3.49
CA ALA A 43 -14.01 -2.42 -4.46
C ALA A 43 -13.50 -1.84 -5.80
N LEU A 44 -12.63 -0.83 -5.74
CA LEU A 44 -12.00 -0.25 -6.93
C LEU A 44 -11.05 -1.24 -7.62
N ALA A 45 -10.32 -2.06 -6.86
CA ALA A 45 -9.46 -3.10 -7.43
C ALA A 45 -10.27 -4.17 -8.17
N HIS A 46 -11.42 -4.56 -7.63
CA HIS A 46 -12.34 -5.50 -8.30
C HIS A 46 -13.01 -4.87 -9.52
N ALA A 47 -13.59 -3.67 -9.38
CA ALA A 47 -14.18 -2.92 -10.49
C ALA A 47 -13.18 -2.65 -11.62
N GLY A 48 -11.95 -2.28 -11.28
CA GLY A 48 -10.86 -2.10 -12.24
C GLY A 48 -10.54 -3.39 -13.00
N TRP A 49 -10.52 -4.53 -12.31
CA TRP A 49 -10.33 -5.82 -12.96
C TRP A 49 -11.46 -6.15 -13.95
N LEU A 50 -12.73 -5.94 -13.54
CA LEU A 50 -13.90 -6.13 -14.40
C LEU A 50 -13.85 -5.24 -15.65
N LEU A 51 -13.47 -3.96 -15.47
CA LEU A 51 -13.35 -3.02 -16.59
C LEU A 51 -12.23 -3.42 -17.56
N LEU A 52 -11.10 -3.87 -17.07
CA LEU A 52 -9.97 -4.31 -17.91
C LEU A 52 -10.29 -5.56 -18.73
N HIS A 53 -11.22 -6.40 -18.27
CA HIS A 53 -11.64 -7.63 -18.95
C HIS A 53 -13.05 -7.50 -19.55
N ALA A 54 -13.55 -6.27 -19.75
CA ALA A 54 -14.94 -5.96 -20.11
C ALA A 54 -15.53 -6.75 -21.28
N PRO A 55 -14.84 -7.08 -22.40
CA PRO A 55 -15.46 -7.82 -23.48
C PRO A 55 -15.92 -9.21 -23.09
N VAL A 56 -15.09 -9.93 -22.33
CA VAL A 56 -15.37 -11.30 -21.89
C VAL A 56 -16.34 -11.29 -20.70
N VAL A 57 -16.11 -10.35 -19.77
CA VAL A 57 -16.91 -10.20 -18.55
C VAL A 57 -18.34 -9.75 -18.87
N ARG A 58 -18.56 -8.87 -19.86
CA ARG A 58 -19.92 -8.45 -20.26
C ARG A 58 -20.82 -9.61 -20.67
N LEU A 59 -20.32 -10.56 -21.45
CA LEU A 59 -21.07 -11.75 -21.82
C LEU A 59 -21.39 -12.62 -20.61
N ALA A 60 -20.41 -12.80 -19.72
CA ALA A 60 -20.60 -13.58 -18.49
C ALA A 60 -21.56 -12.88 -17.51
N LEU A 61 -21.53 -11.55 -17.38
CA LEU A 61 -22.41 -10.76 -16.52
C LEU A 61 -23.86 -10.75 -17.05
N LEU A 62 -24.06 -10.73 -18.38
CA LEU A 62 -25.39 -10.87 -18.96
C LEU A 62 -26.03 -12.20 -18.62
N ALA A 63 -25.22 -13.27 -18.58
CA ALA A 63 -25.68 -14.61 -18.20
C ALA A 63 -25.83 -14.78 -16.66
N ARG A 64 -25.02 -14.09 -15.87
CA ARG A 64 -24.94 -14.24 -14.39
C ARG A 64 -24.58 -12.91 -13.72
N PRO A 65 -25.56 -12.04 -13.44
CA PRO A 65 -25.28 -10.73 -12.84
C PRO A 65 -24.65 -10.81 -11.44
N GLY A 66 -24.82 -11.93 -10.72
CA GLY A 66 -24.16 -12.17 -9.43
C GLY A 66 -22.63 -12.25 -9.48
N LEU A 67 -22.04 -12.44 -10.67
CA LEU A 67 -20.58 -12.41 -10.85
C LEU A 67 -19.95 -11.06 -10.50
N LEU A 68 -20.72 -9.97 -10.53
CA LEU A 68 -20.24 -8.64 -10.07
C LEU A 68 -19.71 -8.66 -8.64
N PHE A 69 -20.25 -9.55 -7.81
CA PHE A 69 -19.91 -9.67 -6.40
C PHE A 69 -19.04 -10.90 -6.10
N ASP A 70 -18.61 -11.63 -7.13
CA ASP A 70 -17.80 -12.85 -6.96
C ASP A 70 -16.31 -12.47 -6.83
N PRO A 71 -15.73 -12.57 -5.62
CA PRO A 71 -14.31 -12.26 -5.39
C PRO A 71 -13.36 -13.23 -6.11
N SER A 72 -13.85 -14.38 -6.60
CA SER A 72 -13.04 -15.35 -7.33
C SER A 72 -12.61 -14.85 -8.72
N LEU A 73 -13.33 -13.86 -9.29
CA LEU A 73 -13.02 -13.31 -10.62
C LEU A 73 -11.69 -12.55 -10.67
N GLY A 74 -11.20 -12.06 -9.53
CA GLY A 74 -9.89 -11.44 -9.44
C GLY A 74 -9.91 -9.98 -9.05
N PHE A 75 -8.72 -9.46 -8.78
CA PHE A 75 -8.50 -8.08 -8.35
C PHE A 75 -7.29 -7.48 -9.05
N CYS A 76 -7.44 -6.30 -9.61
CA CYS A 76 -6.30 -5.52 -10.07
C CYS A 76 -5.71 -4.73 -8.88
N VAL A 77 -4.70 -5.30 -8.25
CA VAL A 77 -4.04 -4.72 -7.06
C VAL A 77 -3.55 -3.28 -7.28
N LEU A 78 -3.29 -2.89 -8.53
CA LEU A 78 -2.91 -1.53 -8.90
C LEU A 78 -3.95 -0.47 -8.50
N PHE A 79 -5.23 -0.84 -8.41
CA PHE A 79 -6.29 0.11 -7.99
C PHE A 79 -6.50 0.17 -6.47
N LEU A 80 -5.92 -0.75 -5.71
CA LEU A 80 -6.11 -0.78 -4.25
C LEU A 80 -5.64 0.49 -3.53
N PRO A 81 -4.49 1.12 -3.89
CA PRO A 81 -4.05 2.36 -3.25
C PRO A 81 -4.98 3.56 -3.49
N LEU A 82 -5.91 3.48 -4.45
CA LEU A 82 -6.88 4.57 -4.70
C LEU A 82 -7.79 4.82 -3.50
N GLY A 83 -8.17 3.78 -2.76
CA GLY A 83 -8.99 3.96 -1.56
C GLY A 83 -8.34 4.90 -0.53
N PRO A 84 -7.14 4.57 -0.02
CA PRO A 84 -6.37 5.48 0.82
C PRO A 84 -6.08 6.85 0.18
N LEU A 85 -5.80 6.91 -1.11
CA LEU A 85 -5.54 8.15 -1.82
C LEU A 85 -6.76 9.08 -1.83
N LEU A 86 -7.96 8.54 -1.93
CA LEU A 86 -9.21 9.29 -1.99
C LEU A 86 -9.72 9.70 -0.61
N LEU A 87 -9.70 8.77 0.36
CA LEU A 87 -10.38 8.98 1.64
C LEU A 87 -9.44 9.36 2.79
N GLU A 88 -8.23 8.80 2.87
CA GLU A 88 -7.40 8.94 4.07
C GLU A 88 -6.17 9.84 3.87
N ARG A 89 -5.44 9.67 2.77
CA ARG A 89 -4.26 10.46 2.35
C ARG A 89 -3.13 10.58 3.37
N SER A 90 -3.17 9.81 4.47
CA SER A 90 -2.12 9.86 5.50
C SER A 90 -0.92 8.97 5.14
N ALA A 91 0.26 9.36 5.60
CA ALA A 91 1.46 8.55 5.48
C ALA A 91 1.29 7.17 6.13
N ALA A 92 0.63 7.11 7.28
CA ALA A 92 0.34 5.88 8.01
C ALA A 92 -0.50 4.89 7.18
N ALA A 93 -1.50 5.40 6.43
CA ALA A 93 -2.33 4.59 5.56
C ALA A 93 -1.50 3.93 4.45
N PHE A 94 -0.67 4.71 3.76
CA PHE A 94 0.20 4.17 2.71
C PHE A 94 1.24 3.20 3.27
N ALA A 95 1.90 3.53 4.38
CA ALA A 95 2.94 2.70 4.98
C ALA A 95 2.42 1.33 5.47
N SER A 96 1.13 1.19 5.74
CA SER A 96 0.51 -0.07 6.13
C SER A 96 0.26 -1.03 4.96
N LEU A 97 0.10 -0.51 3.71
CA LEU A 97 -0.32 -1.29 2.56
C LEU A 97 0.69 -2.38 2.13
N PRO A 98 2.01 -2.14 2.03
CA PRO A 98 2.91 -3.16 1.51
C PRO A 98 2.92 -4.45 2.33
N LEU A 99 2.96 -4.36 3.67
CA LEU A 99 2.93 -5.55 4.53
C LEU A 99 1.57 -6.24 4.45
N ALA A 100 0.47 -5.50 4.44
CA ALA A 100 -0.87 -6.07 4.28
C ALA A 100 -1.00 -6.82 2.95
N LEU A 101 -0.49 -6.24 1.86
CA LEU A 101 -0.47 -6.91 0.56
C LEU A 101 0.41 -8.16 0.55
N ALA A 102 1.55 -8.14 1.23
CA ALA A 102 2.39 -9.33 1.38
C ALA A 102 1.63 -10.47 2.08
N VAL A 103 0.90 -10.16 3.16
CA VAL A 103 0.03 -11.14 3.86
C VAL A 103 -1.06 -11.67 2.93
N ALA A 104 -1.72 -10.82 2.15
CA ALA A 104 -2.73 -11.27 1.17
C ALA A 104 -2.12 -12.21 0.12
N ARG A 105 -0.88 -11.97 -0.31
CA ARG A 105 -0.17 -12.82 -1.29
C ARG A 105 0.19 -14.21 -0.77
N VAL A 106 0.32 -14.39 0.54
CA VAL A 106 0.46 -15.73 1.14
C VAL A 106 -0.78 -16.58 0.82
N GLY A 107 -1.98 -16.00 0.83
CA GLY A 107 -3.21 -16.69 0.41
C GLY A 107 -3.18 -17.09 -1.07
N CYS A 108 -2.67 -16.21 -1.95
CA CYS A 108 -2.51 -16.53 -3.37
C CYS A 108 -1.50 -17.66 -3.58
N LEU A 109 -0.39 -17.66 -2.83
CA LEU A 109 0.60 -18.72 -2.87
C LEU A 109 -0.01 -20.07 -2.46
N ALA A 110 -0.74 -20.10 -1.36
CA ALA A 110 -1.41 -21.30 -0.85
C ALA A 110 -2.49 -21.83 -1.80
N ALA A 111 -3.22 -20.92 -2.46
CA ALA A 111 -4.27 -21.28 -3.42
C ALA A 111 -3.71 -21.66 -4.81
N GLY A 112 -2.42 -21.42 -5.09
CA GLY A 112 -1.82 -21.66 -6.41
C GLY A 112 -2.38 -20.80 -7.53
N CYS A 113 -3.03 -19.66 -7.21
CA CYS A 113 -3.76 -18.87 -8.19
C CYS A 113 -2.90 -17.90 -9.01
N CYS A 114 -1.68 -17.62 -8.60
CA CYS A 114 -0.78 -16.66 -9.26
C CYS A 114 0.48 -17.35 -9.77
N GLN A 115 0.28 -18.38 -10.61
CA GLN A 115 1.40 -19.10 -11.20
C GLN A 115 2.06 -18.28 -12.28
N GLY A 116 3.39 -18.46 -12.42
CA GLY A 116 4.17 -17.85 -13.48
C GLY A 116 4.23 -18.71 -14.74
N THR A 117 4.93 -18.17 -15.74
CA THR A 117 5.29 -18.92 -16.96
C THR A 117 6.27 -20.05 -16.65
N PRO A 118 6.32 -21.10 -17.51
CA PRO A 118 7.30 -22.17 -17.37
C PRO A 118 8.74 -21.64 -17.35
N THR A 119 9.57 -22.22 -16.48
CA THR A 119 10.98 -21.83 -16.35
C THR A 119 11.86 -23.02 -15.93
N SER A 120 13.10 -23.02 -16.37
CA SER A 120 14.16 -23.95 -15.92
C SER A 120 15.04 -23.35 -14.81
N ALA A 121 14.67 -22.19 -14.26
CA ALA A 121 15.46 -21.55 -13.21
C ALA A 121 15.58 -22.45 -11.97
N PRO A 122 16.72 -22.45 -11.25
CA PRO A 122 16.95 -23.35 -10.09
C PRO A 122 15.98 -23.07 -8.92
N TRP A 123 15.32 -21.92 -8.89
CA TRP A 123 14.32 -21.56 -7.90
C TRP A 123 12.87 -21.75 -8.40
N ALA A 124 12.68 -22.45 -9.53
CA ALA A 124 11.35 -22.77 -10.03
C ALA A 124 10.57 -23.62 -9.02
N VAL A 125 9.29 -23.33 -8.86
CA VAL A 125 8.37 -24.17 -8.08
C VAL A 125 7.48 -24.93 -9.08
N ALA A 126 7.55 -26.24 -9.06
CA ALA A 126 6.87 -27.11 -10.03
C ALA A 126 7.14 -26.74 -11.51
N GLY A 127 8.34 -26.27 -11.84
CA GLY A 127 8.71 -25.84 -13.20
C GLY A 127 8.16 -24.48 -13.63
N LEU A 128 7.60 -23.70 -12.71
CA LEU A 128 7.00 -22.39 -12.97
C LEU A 128 7.69 -21.29 -12.16
N HIS A 129 7.65 -20.06 -12.66
CA HIS A 129 8.07 -18.89 -11.89
C HIS A 129 7.15 -18.72 -10.65
N PRO A 130 7.70 -18.67 -9.42
CA PRO A 130 6.92 -18.46 -8.21
C PRO A 130 6.58 -16.98 -8.02
N THR A 131 5.75 -16.41 -8.89
CA THR A 131 5.46 -14.97 -8.94
C THR A 131 4.88 -14.42 -7.65
N ALA A 132 4.11 -15.23 -6.91
CA ALA A 132 3.60 -14.85 -5.60
C ALA A 132 4.73 -14.62 -4.58
N LEU A 133 5.80 -15.46 -4.60
CA LEU A 133 6.98 -15.28 -3.73
C LEU A 133 7.76 -14.03 -4.11
N TYR A 134 7.91 -13.74 -5.41
CA TYR A 134 8.57 -12.50 -5.86
C TYR A 134 7.82 -11.27 -5.36
N GLU A 135 6.48 -11.28 -5.44
CA GLU A 135 5.66 -10.17 -4.93
C GLU A 135 5.76 -10.05 -3.42
N ILE A 136 5.68 -11.15 -2.66
CA ILE A 136 5.84 -11.13 -1.20
C ILE A 136 7.19 -10.50 -0.84
N THR A 137 8.28 -10.97 -1.43
CA THR A 137 9.62 -10.45 -1.16
C THR A 137 9.73 -8.97 -1.50
N GLY A 138 9.28 -8.56 -2.68
CA GLY A 138 9.29 -7.16 -3.09
C GLY A 138 8.46 -6.25 -2.18
N LEU A 139 7.29 -6.71 -1.74
CA LEU A 139 6.43 -5.98 -0.82
C LEU A 139 7.02 -5.87 0.59
N LEU A 140 7.72 -6.90 1.07
CA LEU A 140 8.45 -6.84 2.35
C LEU A 140 9.62 -5.85 2.29
N VAL A 141 10.37 -5.85 1.20
CA VAL A 141 11.43 -4.86 0.96
C VAL A 141 10.83 -3.45 0.92
N LEU A 142 9.75 -3.26 0.16
CA LEU A 142 9.05 -1.99 0.07
C LEU A 142 8.55 -1.52 1.44
N HIS A 143 7.98 -2.43 2.24
CA HIS A 143 7.58 -2.12 3.61
C HIS A 143 8.75 -1.65 4.46
N GLY A 144 9.90 -2.33 4.37
CA GLY A 144 11.13 -1.95 5.07
C GLY A 144 11.63 -0.56 4.68
N VAL A 145 11.57 -0.21 3.39
CA VAL A 145 11.97 1.12 2.87
C VAL A 145 10.99 2.19 3.35
N VAL A 146 9.69 1.98 3.17
CA VAL A 146 8.65 2.96 3.55
C VAL A 146 8.62 3.17 5.06
N SER A 147 8.89 2.12 5.84
CA SER A 147 8.91 2.19 7.32
C SER A 147 10.02 3.07 7.88
N ARG A 148 11.08 3.27 7.11
CA ARG A 148 12.25 4.10 7.49
C ARG A 148 12.25 5.46 6.80
N SER A 149 11.31 5.70 5.89
CA SER A 149 11.23 6.95 5.14
C SER A 149 10.44 8.02 5.89
N ASP A 150 10.64 9.28 5.51
CA ASP A 150 9.83 10.40 5.98
C ASP A 150 8.38 10.24 5.51
N ASP A 151 7.43 10.75 6.29
CA ASP A 151 6.00 10.62 6.04
C ASP A 151 5.58 11.09 4.64
N TRP A 152 6.16 12.20 4.15
CA TRP A 152 5.83 12.73 2.83
C TRP A 152 6.24 11.81 1.67
N ARG A 153 7.18 10.89 1.90
CA ARG A 153 7.66 9.91 0.91
C ARG A 153 6.82 8.64 0.87
N ALA A 154 6.00 8.38 1.90
CA ALA A 154 5.26 7.13 2.00
C ALA A 154 4.35 6.86 0.80
N ALA A 155 3.53 7.83 0.39
CA ALA A 155 2.65 7.68 -0.76
C ALA A 155 3.42 7.45 -2.08
N PRO A 156 4.37 8.32 -2.48
CA PRO A 156 5.11 8.10 -3.73
C PRO A 156 5.93 6.80 -3.72
N LEU A 157 6.53 6.41 -2.59
CA LEU A 157 7.26 5.14 -2.50
C LEU A 157 6.34 3.93 -2.67
N VAL A 158 5.16 3.94 -2.05
CA VAL A 158 4.20 2.84 -2.17
C VAL A 158 3.64 2.75 -3.58
N LEU A 159 3.20 3.86 -4.17
CA LEU A 159 2.66 3.89 -5.53
C LEU A 159 3.71 3.48 -6.56
N GLY A 160 4.90 4.07 -6.48
CA GLY A 160 6.02 3.76 -7.37
C GLY A 160 6.52 2.33 -7.17
N GLY A 161 6.64 1.87 -5.93
CA GLY A 161 7.11 0.52 -5.60
C GLY A 161 6.14 -0.55 -6.09
N ILE A 162 4.83 -0.40 -5.88
CA ILE A 162 3.82 -1.33 -6.41
C ILE A 162 3.85 -1.30 -7.94
N GLY A 163 3.93 -0.13 -8.58
CA GLY A 163 4.04 0.00 -10.02
C GLY A 163 5.28 -0.71 -10.57
N ALA A 164 6.45 -0.48 -9.96
CA ALA A 164 7.69 -1.13 -10.36
C ALA A 164 7.64 -2.65 -10.21
N LEU A 165 7.12 -3.15 -9.07
CA LEU A 165 6.95 -4.58 -8.85
C LEU A 165 6.06 -5.22 -9.92
N ARG A 166 4.97 -4.53 -10.30
CA ARG A 166 4.08 -5.04 -11.38
C ARG A 166 4.78 -5.06 -12.73
N LEU A 167 5.53 -4.03 -13.10
CA LEU A 167 6.30 -4.01 -14.35
C LEU A 167 7.32 -5.15 -14.42
N LEU A 168 7.95 -5.49 -13.30
CA LEU A 168 8.96 -6.55 -13.23
C LEU A 168 8.34 -7.96 -13.22
N ILE A 169 7.20 -8.14 -12.56
CA ILE A 169 6.64 -9.47 -12.30
C ILE A 169 5.56 -9.87 -13.31
N ASP A 170 4.77 -8.92 -13.83
CA ASP A 170 3.68 -9.25 -14.76
C ASP A 170 4.13 -9.98 -16.04
N PRO A 171 5.31 -9.69 -16.66
CA PRO A 171 5.80 -10.47 -17.79
C PRO A 171 6.09 -11.95 -17.46
N LEU A 172 6.33 -12.25 -16.17
CA LEU A 172 6.60 -13.61 -15.70
C LEU A 172 5.32 -14.38 -15.32
N ARG A 173 4.16 -13.74 -15.39
CA ARG A 173 2.87 -14.36 -15.06
C ARG A 173 2.30 -15.13 -16.24
N ALA A 174 1.67 -16.25 -15.94
CA ALA A 174 0.85 -16.94 -16.91
C ALA A 174 -0.34 -16.04 -17.30
N THR A 175 -0.67 -16.01 -18.57
CA THR A 175 -1.86 -15.30 -19.07
C THR A 175 -3.12 -15.89 -18.44
N PRO A 176 -4.02 -15.07 -17.86
CA PRO A 176 -5.26 -15.57 -17.29
C PRO A 176 -6.10 -16.28 -18.37
N PRO A 177 -6.86 -17.31 -17.99
CA PRO A 177 -7.73 -18.04 -18.95
C PRO A 177 -8.81 -17.16 -19.60
N LEU A 178 -9.10 -15.99 -19.03
CA LEU A 178 -10.06 -15.00 -19.54
C LEU A 178 -9.51 -14.10 -20.65
N GLY A 179 -8.30 -14.36 -21.15
CA GLY A 179 -7.67 -13.56 -22.20
C GLY A 179 -6.92 -12.32 -21.71
N ALA A 180 -6.32 -11.59 -22.66
CA ALA A 180 -5.57 -10.38 -22.35
C ALA A 180 -6.52 -9.23 -21.96
N PRO A 181 -6.16 -8.41 -20.96
CA PRO A 181 -6.93 -7.20 -20.61
C PRO A 181 -6.85 -6.16 -21.75
N ILE A 182 -7.90 -5.32 -21.86
CA ILE A 182 -8.00 -4.23 -22.87
C ILE A 182 -6.83 -3.24 -22.69
N VAL A 183 -6.50 -2.92 -21.45
CA VAL A 183 -5.36 -2.06 -21.12
C VAL A 183 -4.26 -2.93 -20.51
N PRO A 184 -3.06 -2.95 -21.08
CA PRO A 184 -1.96 -3.71 -20.48
C PRO A 184 -1.72 -3.29 -19.03
N PRO A 185 -1.58 -4.22 -18.08
CA PRO A 185 -1.24 -3.88 -16.69
C PRO A 185 0.02 -3.02 -16.57
N ALA A 186 0.96 -3.18 -17.51
CA ALA A 186 2.16 -2.36 -17.61
C ALA A 186 1.86 -0.87 -17.81
N ALA A 187 0.83 -0.52 -18.59
CA ALA A 187 0.44 0.88 -18.77
C ALA A 187 -0.08 1.51 -17.47
N ILE A 188 -0.86 0.76 -16.70
CA ILE A 188 -1.36 1.22 -15.39
C ILE A 188 -0.21 1.34 -14.39
N ALA A 189 0.71 0.38 -14.40
CA ALA A 189 1.89 0.41 -13.55
C ALA A 189 2.82 1.59 -13.89
N ALA A 190 3.00 1.89 -15.19
CA ALA A 190 3.73 3.08 -15.63
C ALA A 190 3.03 4.39 -15.21
N ALA A 191 1.70 4.45 -15.26
CA ALA A 191 0.94 5.60 -14.74
C ALA A 191 1.18 5.82 -13.24
N TRP A 192 1.24 4.76 -12.43
CA TRP A 192 1.58 4.86 -11.02
C TRP A 192 3.01 5.36 -10.78
N LEU A 193 3.98 4.88 -11.57
CA LEU A 193 5.36 5.39 -11.51
C LEU A 193 5.41 6.88 -11.83
N THR A 194 4.72 7.30 -12.89
CA THR A 194 4.64 8.70 -13.30
C THR A 194 4.01 9.55 -12.21
N LEU A 195 2.90 9.09 -11.61
CA LEU A 195 2.25 9.78 -10.51
C LEU A 195 3.16 9.85 -9.28
N ALA A 196 3.88 8.77 -8.95
CA ALA A 196 4.81 8.74 -7.84
C ALA A 196 5.95 9.76 -8.03
N VAL A 197 6.53 9.83 -9.22
CA VAL A 197 7.55 10.81 -9.58
C VAL A 197 6.99 12.24 -9.49
N ALA A 198 5.79 12.47 -10.03
CA ALA A 198 5.15 13.80 -9.97
C ALA A 198 4.86 14.24 -8.52
N LEU A 199 4.40 13.32 -7.67
CA LEU A 199 4.17 13.60 -6.25
C LEU A 199 5.48 13.89 -5.49
N ALA A 200 6.52 13.11 -5.78
CA ALA A 200 7.84 13.32 -5.20
C ALA A 200 8.44 14.67 -5.64
N TRP A 201 8.33 14.99 -6.94
CA TRP A 201 8.79 16.26 -7.51
C TRP A 201 8.08 17.48 -6.90
N ARG A 202 6.76 17.45 -6.82
CA ARG A 202 5.97 18.55 -6.24
C ARG A 202 6.33 18.85 -4.79
N ARG A 203 6.71 17.86 -4.01
CA ARG A 203 7.05 17.99 -2.59
C ARG A 203 8.54 18.23 -2.35
N GLY A 204 9.42 17.72 -3.19
CA GLY A 204 10.88 17.90 -3.08
C GLY A 204 11.39 19.24 -3.64
N GLY A 205 10.62 19.88 -4.53
CA GLY A 205 11.02 21.14 -5.16
C GLY A 205 10.67 22.41 -4.37
N TRP A 206 9.93 22.32 -3.28
CA TRP A 206 9.39 23.54 -2.63
C TRP A 206 9.83 23.79 -1.20
N ILE A 207 10.31 22.83 -0.45
CA ILE A 207 10.81 23.08 0.92
C ILE A 207 11.92 22.05 1.22
N GLY A 208 13.14 22.51 1.33
CA GLY A 208 14.22 21.72 1.93
C GLY A 208 13.80 21.27 3.34
N PRO A 209 14.01 19.99 3.71
CA PRO A 209 13.56 19.46 5.01
C PRO A 209 14.20 20.16 6.22
N SER A 210 15.16 21.03 6.00
CA SER A 210 15.93 21.74 7.04
C SER A 210 15.20 22.92 7.69
N GLU A 211 14.40 23.68 6.95
CA GLU A 211 13.84 24.93 7.50
C GLU A 211 12.63 24.70 8.44
N THR A 212 11.75 23.77 8.11
CA THR A 212 10.62 23.46 9.00
C THR A 212 11.07 22.78 10.29
N ARG A 213 11.99 21.80 10.21
CA ARG A 213 12.56 21.17 11.43
C ARG A 213 13.38 22.14 12.26
N GLN A 214 14.04 23.10 11.62
CA GLN A 214 14.81 24.09 12.35
C GLN A 214 13.90 25.10 13.05
N ARG A 215 12.81 25.53 12.42
CA ARG A 215 11.77 26.37 13.04
C ARG A 215 11.07 25.67 14.20
N ASP A 216 10.71 24.40 14.04
CA ASP A 216 10.05 23.63 15.11
C ASP A 216 11.00 23.42 16.29
N ARG A 217 12.29 23.11 16.06
CA ARG A 217 13.31 23.03 17.11
C ARG A 217 13.56 24.37 17.79
N GLU A 218 13.62 25.48 17.07
CA GLU A 218 13.75 26.80 17.67
C GLU A 218 12.53 27.19 18.50
N HIS A 219 11.33 26.82 18.06
CA HIS A 219 10.09 27.04 18.82
C HIS A 219 10.05 26.21 20.10
N ASP A 220 10.43 24.93 20.05
CA ASP A 220 10.51 24.05 21.22
C ASP A 220 11.60 24.53 22.19
N THR A 221 12.78 24.90 21.69
CA THR A 221 13.87 25.44 22.56
C THR A 221 13.49 26.74 23.24
N LYS A 222 12.76 27.63 22.56
CA LYS A 222 12.24 28.86 23.17
C LYS A 222 11.16 28.58 24.20
N ARG A 223 10.30 27.59 23.98
CA ARG A 223 9.26 27.17 24.92
C ARG A 223 9.84 26.56 26.18
N ASP A 224 10.83 25.69 26.03
CA ASP A 224 11.52 25.06 27.16
C ASP A 224 12.31 26.08 27.97
N SER A 225 12.97 27.05 27.32
CA SER A 225 13.66 28.14 27.98
C SER A 225 12.73 29.07 28.78
N ALA A 226 11.51 29.31 28.25
CA ALA A 226 10.50 30.11 28.94
C ALA A 226 9.93 29.38 30.17
N VAL A 227 9.76 28.06 30.10
CA VAL A 227 9.30 27.25 31.23
C VAL A 227 10.34 27.20 32.33
N VAL A 228 11.63 27.08 31.98
CA VAL A 228 12.74 27.07 32.98
C VAL A 228 12.87 28.43 33.66
N LEU A 229 12.70 29.53 32.93
CA LEU A 229 12.73 30.89 33.53
C LEU A 229 11.52 31.16 34.44
N ALA A 230 10.33 30.62 34.08
CA ALA A 230 9.14 30.75 34.95
C ALA A 230 9.19 29.87 36.20
N ALA A 231 9.94 28.77 36.17
CA ALA A 231 10.10 27.85 37.31
C ALA A 231 11.23 28.24 38.29
N SER A 232 12.02 29.28 37.98
CA SER A 232 13.08 29.77 38.87
C SER A 232 12.47 30.60 39.98
N PRO A 233 12.42 30.12 41.24
CA PRO A 233 11.92 30.92 42.35
C PRO A 233 12.84 32.13 42.59
N SER A 234 12.23 33.32 42.60
CA SER A 234 12.92 34.59 42.91
C SER A 234 13.67 34.50 44.22
N ARG A 235 14.99 34.40 44.17
CA ARG A 235 15.93 34.40 45.29
C ARG A 235 16.05 35.79 45.97
N SER A 236 15.04 36.64 45.90
CA SER A 236 15.10 38.01 46.42
C SER A 236 14.47 38.23 47.79
N LYS A 237 14.26 37.16 48.64
CA LYS A 237 13.70 37.33 49.98
C LYS A 237 14.57 36.78 51.11
N LEU A 238 15.89 36.88 51.03
CA LEU A 238 16.77 36.42 52.11
C LEU A 238 17.96 37.39 52.37
N ILE A 239 17.70 38.72 52.34
CA ILE A 239 18.63 39.69 52.91
C ILE A 239 17.78 40.81 53.54
N GLU A 240 17.12 40.52 54.65
CA GLU A 240 16.63 41.44 55.65
C GLU A 240 16.24 40.66 56.91
N SER A 241 17.24 40.38 57.74
CA SER A 241 17.09 40.13 59.17
C SER A 241 18.45 40.21 59.84
#